data_91baf1046838fca027dd46945573f8ea
#
_entry.id   91baf1046838fca027dd46945573f8ea
#
_cell.length_a   1.000
_cell.length_b   1.000
_cell.length_c   1.000
_cell.angle_alpha   90.00
_cell.angle_beta   90.00
_cell.angle_gamma   90.00
#
_symmetry.space_group_name_H-M   'P 1'
#
loop_
_entity.id
_entity.type
_entity.pdbx_description
1 polymer ?
#
loop_
_entity_poly.entity_id
_entity_poly.type
_entity_poly.pdbx_seq_one_letter_code
_entity_poly.pdbx_strand_id
1 'polypeptide(L)'
;MKRLKKKANNDLNYEMELALVNLVFTNDGSELIDMYNEIDNDCIYNGEVYRILYLNDRELIENIKTQKDEMGIYVKCKDLIHAIQEKIETGDWQSTTKSYDNINSLGIDITVSNPISVVIKFNCKNGIDLNKLSQKCLNDFKKNNASEVYIKELNELVNITNQQQEIYAKIPSNYEIISISGVNINEFTGTVNIINLELD
;
A
#
# COMPACT_ATOMS: atom_id res chain seq x y z
N MET A 1 -20.10 -28.61 23.80
CA MET A 1 -20.17 -27.75 22.58
C MET A 1 -19.66 -26.32 22.79
N LYS A 2 -20.10 -25.53 23.81
CA LYS A 2 -19.60 -24.14 24.01
C LYS A 2 -18.09 -24.02 24.25
N ARG A 3 -17.42 -24.95 24.90
CA ARG A 3 -15.96 -24.91 25.18
C ARG A 3 -15.10 -25.16 23.94
N LEU A 4 -15.55 -26.04 23.02
CA LEU A 4 -14.85 -26.32 21.77
C LEU A 4 -14.94 -25.15 20.78
N LYS A 5 -16.13 -24.51 20.69
CA LYS A 5 -16.28 -23.29 19.87
C LYS A 5 -15.44 -22.11 20.37
N LYS A 6 -15.32 -21.95 21.72
CA LYS A 6 -14.50 -20.88 22.30
C LYS A 6 -13.00 -21.09 22.08
N LYS A 7 -12.53 -22.35 22.04
CA LYS A 7 -11.14 -22.67 21.75
C LYS A 7 -10.82 -22.43 20.26
N ALA A 8 -11.69 -22.87 19.36
CA ALA A 8 -11.54 -22.64 17.92
C ALA A 8 -11.53 -21.13 17.56
N ASN A 9 -12.39 -20.31 18.19
CA ASN A 9 -12.38 -18.87 17.96
C ASN A 9 -11.11 -18.17 18.49
N ASN A 10 -10.54 -18.66 19.59
CA ASN A 10 -9.29 -18.08 20.09
C ASN A 10 -8.10 -18.43 19.19
N ASP A 11 -8.07 -19.64 18.62
CA ASP A 11 -7.04 -20.06 17.68
C ASP A 11 -7.13 -19.23 16.38
N LEU A 12 -8.34 -19.04 15.85
CA LEU A 12 -8.59 -18.23 14.65
C LEU A 12 -8.20 -16.76 14.85
N ASN A 13 -8.51 -16.16 15.99
CA ASN A 13 -8.12 -14.78 16.29
C ASN A 13 -6.59 -14.62 16.37
N TYR A 14 -5.90 -15.62 16.90
CA TYR A 14 -4.43 -15.61 16.96
C TYR A 14 -3.80 -15.74 15.57
N GLU A 15 -4.32 -16.62 14.72
CA GLU A 15 -3.87 -16.75 13.33
C GLU A 15 -4.11 -15.46 12.53
N MET A 16 -5.26 -14.82 12.72
CA MET A 16 -5.58 -13.54 12.10
C MET A 16 -4.65 -12.41 12.55
N GLU A 17 -4.31 -12.35 13.84
CA GLU A 17 -3.33 -11.40 14.36
C GLU A 17 -1.96 -11.59 13.70
N LEU A 18 -1.49 -12.83 13.65
CA LEU A 18 -0.20 -13.17 13.06
C LEU A 18 -0.15 -12.80 11.56
N ALA A 19 -1.20 -13.11 10.83
CA ALA A 19 -1.33 -12.74 9.42
C ALA A 19 -1.30 -11.21 9.21
N LEU A 20 -1.96 -10.44 10.10
CA LEU A 20 -1.90 -8.98 10.08
C LEU A 20 -0.51 -8.44 10.40
N VAL A 21 0.16 -8.98 11.40
CA VAL A 21 1.54 -8.61 11.77
C VAL A 21 2.48 -8.88 10.60
N ASN A 22 2.38 -10.06 9.99
CA ASN A 22 3.18 -10.42 8.83
C ASN A 22 2.96 -9.44 7.67
N LEU A 23 1.72 -9.12 7.33
CA LEU A 23 1.43 -8.15 6.27
C LEU A 23 2.03 -6.78 6.57
N VAL A 24 1.78 -6.22 7.76
CA VAL A 24 2.14 -4.82 8.07
C VAL A 24 3.66 -4.64 8.24
N PHE A 25 4.35 -5.62 8.81
CA PHE A 25 5.79 -5.50 9.09
C PHE A 25 6.71 -6.16 8.05
N THR A 26 6.22 -7.13 7.30
CA THR A 26 7.02 -7.85 6.30
C THR A 26 6.51 -7.71 4.87
N ASN A 27 5.35 -7.07 4.69
CA ASN A 27 4.62 -6.95 3.41
C ASN A 27 4.22 -8.32 2.83
N ASP A 28 4.07 -9.34 3.68
CA ASP A 28 3.57 -10.66 3.29
C ASP A 28 2.12 -10.82 3.74
N GLY A 29 1.21 -10.71 2.78
CA GLY A 29 -0.23 -10.83 3.00
C GLY A 29 -0.80 -12.21 2.63
N SER A 30 0.02 -13.20 2.32
CA SER A 30 -0.44 -14.52 1.85
C SER A 30 -1.39 -15.19 2.85
N GLU A 31 -1.01 -15.23 4.13
CA GLU A 31 -1.83 -15.82 5.19
C GLU A 31 -3.15 -15.07 5.37
N LEU A 32 -3.15 -13.75 5.26
CA LEU A 32 -4.36 -12.94 5.38
C LEU A 32 -5.33 -13.21 4.22
N ILE A 33 -4.81 -13.44 3.02
CA ILE A 33 -5.61 -13.79 1.84
C ILE A 33 -6.23 -15.18 2.01
N ASP A 34 -5.48 -16.14 2.53
CA ASP A 34 -5.98 -17.49 2.81
C ASP A 34 -7.14 -17.46 3.81
N MET A 35 -7.11 -16.52 4.74
CA MET A 35 -8.16 -16.32 5.76
C MET A 35 -9.27 -15.35 5.32
N TYR A 36 -9.29 -14.91 4.06
CA TYR A 36 -10.22 -13.87 3.57
C TYR A 36 -11.69 -14.19 3.89
N ASN A 37 -12.12 -15.42 3.77
CA ASN A 37 -13.50 -15.83 4.05
C ASN A 37 -13.89 -15.77 5.53
N GLU A 38 -12.92 -15.69 6.42
CA GLU A 38 -13.11 -15.56 7.88
C GLU A 38 -13.17 -14.10 8.33
N ILE A 39 -12.85 -13.15 7.41
CA ILE A 39 -12.88 -11.73 7.68
C ILE A 39 -14.34 -11.25 7.72
N ASP A 40 -14.68 -10.53 8.78
CA ASP A 40 -16.00 -9.95 8.89
C ASP A 40 -16.29 -8.92 7.81
N ASN A 41 -17.53 -8.90 7.34
CA ASN A 41 -18.01 -7.97 6.34
C ASN A 41 -17.80 -6.49 6.71
N ASP A 42 -17.79 -6.15 8.00
CA ASP A 42 -17.52 -4.79 8.49
C ASP A 42 -16.08 -4.33 8.21
N CYS A 43 -15.15 -5.29 8.02
CA CYS A 43 -13.77 -5.04 7.68
C CYS A 43 -13.53 -5.04 6.16
N ILE A 44 -14.56 -5.31 5.36
CA ILE A 44 -14.48 -5.25 3.90
C ILE A 44 -14.71 -3.81 3.43
N TYR A 45 -13.83 -3.34 2.57
CA TYR A 45 -13.85 -2.00 2.02
C TYR A 45 -14.23 -2.01 0.54
N ASN A 46 -15.12 -1.11 0.19
CA ASN A 46 -15.46 -0.80 -1.21
C ASN A 46 -15.40 0.71 -1.38
N GLY A 47 -14.58 1.18 -2.30
CA GLY A 47 -14.43 2.61 -2.54
C GLY A 47 -13.11 2.97 -3.21
N GLU A 48 -12.87 4.26 -3.32
CA GLU A 48 -11.68 4.81 -3.94
C GLU A 48 -10.45 4.60 -3.04
N VAL A 49 -9.36 4.17 -3.65
CA VAL A 49 -8.06 3.98 -3.00
C VAL A 49 -6.93 4.48 -3.89
N TYR A 50 -5.80 4.76 -3.26
CA TYR A 50 -4.59 5.29 -3.88
C TYR A 50 -3.40 4.38 -3.57
N ARG A 51 -2.50 4.24 -4.53
CA ARG A 51 -1.21 3.56 -4.36
C ARG A 51 -0.11 4.37 -5.02
N ILE A 52 1.05 4.41 -4.37
CA ILE A 52 2.27 4.92 -4.96
C ILE A 52 3.15 3.74 -5.40
N LEU A 53 3.71 3.85 -6.60
CA LEU A 53 4.71 2.94 -7.14
C LEU A 53 5.99 3.71 -7.37
N TYR A 54 7.12 3.13 -6.98
CA TYR A 54 8.43 3.68 -7.27
C TYR A 54 9.12 2.83 -8.34
N LEU A 55 9.51 3.50 -9.41
CA LEU A 55 10.20 2.86 -10.53
C LEU A 55 11.67 3.25 -10.49
N ASN A 56 12.52 2.26 -10.35
CA ASN A 56 13.97 2.41 -10.44
C ASN A 56 14.47 1.77 -11.73
N ASP A 57 14.11 2.39 -12.85
CA ASP A 57 14.48 1.91 -14.17
C ASP A 57 15.40 2.91 -14.85
N ARG A 58 16.70 2.62 -14.85
CA ARG A 58 17.72 3.47 -15.49
C ARG A 58 17.53 3.58 -16.98
N GLU A 59 17.15 2.51 -17.65
CA GLU A 59 16.92 2.51 -19.11
C GLU A 59 15.73 3.38 -19.48
N LEU A 60 14.64 3.31 -18.70
CA LEU A 60 13.49 4.19 -18.85
C LEU A 60 13.88 5.65 -18.66
N ILE A 61 14.74 5.96 -17.67
CA ILE A 61 15.18 7.33 -17.38
C ILE A 61 16.07 7.86 -18.51
N GLU A 62 16.99 7.06 -19.04
CA GLU A 62 17.88 7.45 -20.12
C GLU A 62 17.14 7.70 -21.45
N ASN A 63 16.03 7.01 -21.66
CA ASN A 63 15.18 7.15 -22.85
C ASN A 63 14.19 8.32 -22.77
N ILE A 64 14.04 8.94 -21.60
CA ILE A 64 13.14 10.08 -21.40
C ILE A 64 13.71 11.34 -22.06
N LYS A 65 13.00 11.92 -23.02
CA LYS A 65 13.36 13.20 -23.61
C LYS A 65 13.06 14.34 -22.65
N THR A 66 14.09 15.01 -22.17
CA THR A 66 13.95 16.20 -21.31
C THR A 66 13.75 17.45 -22.17
N GLN A 67 12.74 18.24 -21.84
CA GLN A 67 12.50 19.56 -22.40
C GLN A 67 12.54 20.57 -21.25
N LYS A 68 13.25 21.68 -21.45
CA LYS A 68 13.31 22.76 -20.45
C LYS A 68 12.48 23.93 -20.95
N ASP A 69 11.55 24.41 -20.15
CA ASP A 69 10.81 25.64 -20.41
C ASP A 69 11.04 26.67 -19.28
N GLU A 70 10.27 27.78 -19.31
CA GLU A 70 10.37 28.87 -18.34
C GLU A 70 9.98 28.45 -16.90
N MET A 71 9.24 27.35 -16.72
CA MET A 71 8.77 26.86 -15.44
C MET A 71 9.57 25.66 -14.89
N GLY A 72 10.51 25.12 -15.64
CA GLY A 72 11.34 24.02 -15.16
C GLY A 72 11.72 22.97 -16.21
N ILE A 73 12.08 21.79 -15.73
CA ILE A 73 12.42 20.66 -16.59
C ILE A 73 11.20 19.76 -16.72
N TYR A 74 10.72 19.59 -17.96
CA TYR A 74 9.64 18.66 -18.28
C TYR A 74 10.19 17.43 -18.98
N VAL A 75 9.54 16.32 -18.71
CA VAL A 75 9.81 15.10 -19.43
C VAL A 75 8.57 14.76 -20.26
N LYS A 76 8.73 14.83 -21.60
CA LYS A 76 7.71 14.33 -22.53
C LYS A 76 8.13 12.97 -23.03
N CYS A 77 7.35 11.96 -22.70
CA CYS A 77 7.59 10.61 -23.19
C CYS A 77 6.27 9.93 -23.56
N LYS A 78 6.01 9.79 -24.86
CA LYS A 78 4.81 9.07 -25.33
C LYS A 78 4.76 7.63 -24.88
N ASP A 79 5.93 7.02 -24.70
CA ASP A 79 6.04 5.62 -24.31
C ASP A 79 6.12 5.41 -22.79
N LEU A 80 6.20 6.52 -22.00
CA LEU A 80 6.33 6.45 -20.56
C LEU A 80 5.11 5.81 -19.90
N ILE A 81 3.91 6.19 -20.33
CA ILE A 81 2.66 5.60 -19.80
C ILE A 81 2.65 4.11 -20.06
N HIS A 82 2.99 3.69 -21.27
CA HIS A 82 3.02 2.27 -21.63
C HIS A 82 4.03 1.49 -20.78
N ALA A 83 5.26 2.02 -20.65
CA ALA A 83 6.29 1.43 -19.82
C ALA A 83 5.89 1.36 -18.33
N ILE A 84 5.16 2.36 -17.83
CA ILE A 84 4.61 2.35 -16.47
C ILE A 84 3.52 1.28 -16.34
N GLN A 85 2.61 1.20 -17.31
CA GLN A 85 1.51 0.24 -17.31
C GLN A 85 2.00 -1.21 -17.33
N GLU A 86 3.09 -1.50 -18.06
CA GLU A 86 3.71 -2.82 -18.07
C GLU A 86 4.29 -3.25 -16.71
N LYS A 87 4.59 -2.28 -15.85
CA LYS A 87 5.16 -2.52 -14.50
C LYS A 87 4.10 -2.58 -13.39
N ILE A 88 2.86 -2.23 -13.70
CA ILE A 88 1.76 -2.31 -12.73
C ILE A 88 1.18 -3.72 -12.75
N GLU A 89 1.43 -4.45 -11.67
CA GLU A 89 0.88 -5.79 -11.46
C GLU A 89 -0.61 -5.71 -11.14
N THR A 90 -1.46 -5.95 -12.15
CA THR A 90 -2.91 -5.98 -11.97
C THR A 90 -3.36 -7.35 -11.48
N GLY A 91 -4.37 -7.36 -10.61
CA GLY A 91 -4.93 -8.59 -10.04
C GLY A 91 -4.27 -9.06 -8.75
N ASP A 92 -3.09 -8.54 -8.41
CA ASP A 92 -2.41 -8.85 -7.17
C ASP A 92 -2.89 -7.99 -6.00
N TRP A 93 -2.84 -8.55 -4.81
CA TRP A 93 -3.13 -7.85 -3.57
C TRP A 93 -1.99 -6.92 -3.21
N GLN A 94 -2.33 -5.68 -2.89
CA GLN A 94 -1.36 -4.62 -2.65
C GLN A 94 -1.82 -3.69 -1.53
N SER A 95 -0.88 -3.15 -0.76
CA SER A 95 -1.14 -2.08 0.20
C SER A 95 -1.52 -0.79 -0.52
N THR A 96 -2.66 -0.24 -0.16
CA THR A 96 -3.22 1.01 -0.70
C THR A 96 -3.73 1.88 0.45
N THR A 97 -4.09 3.12 0.20
CA THR A 97 -4.69 3.99 1.21
C THR A 97 -6.01 4.61 0.74
N LYS A 98 -6.92 4.86 1.67
CA LYS A 98 -8.16 5.61 1.43
C LYS A 98 -7.93 7.11 1.22
N SER A 99 -6.78 7.63 1.63
CA SER A 99 -6.48 9.06 1.61
C SER A 99 -5.26 9.35 0.77
N TYR A 100 -5.41 10.25 -0.21
CA TYR A 100 -4.28 10.75 -1.00
C TYR A 100 -3.19 11.38 -0.13
N ASP A 101 -3.56 12.08 0.93
CA ASP A 101 -2.61 12.73 1.84
C ASP A 101 -1.74 11.73 2.62
N ASN A 102 -2.24 10.50 2.78
CA ASN A 102 -1.53 9.44 3.51
C ASN A 102 -0.68 8.54 2.60
N ILE A 103 -0.64 8.84 1.30
CA ILE A 103 0.04 7.97 0.33
C ILE A 103 1.52 7.78 0.64
N ASN A 104 2.17 8.81 1.18
CA ASN A 104 3.58 8.77 1.56
C ASN A 104 3.84 8.00 2.87
N SER A 105 2.79 7.67 3.63
CA SER A 105 2.89 6.95 4.91
C SER A 105 2.81 5.43 4.76
N LEU A 106 2.60 4.91 3.56
CA LEU A 106 2.52 3.46 3.27
C LEU A 106 3.87 2.73 3.39
N GLY A 107 4.78 3.23 4.23
CA GLY A 107 6.02 2.54 4.59
C GLY A 107 7.01 2.29 3.46
N ILE A 108 6.81 2.94 2.33
CA ILE A 108 7.72 2.81 1.20
C ILE A 108 8.93 3.65 1.53
N ASP A 109 10.04 2.98 1.75
CA ASP A 109 11.33 3.60 1.98
C ASP A 109 11.67 4.50 0.79
N ILE A 110 11.49 5.81 0.96
CA ILE A 110 11.90 6.83 0.01
C ILE A 110 13.43 6.90 0.08
N THR A 111 14.08 5.79 -0.24
CA THR A 111 15.49 5.83 -0.46
C THR A 111 15.74 6.61 -1.75
N VAL A 112 16.77 7.43 -1.71
CA VAL A 112 17.26 8.32 -2.79
C VAL A 112 17.46 7.61 -4.14
N SER A 113 17.19 6.33 -4.22
CA SER A 113 17.42 5.45 -5.37
C SER A 113 16.22 5.28 -6.32
N ASN A 114 15.04 5.80 -5.98
CA ASN A 114 13.84 5.62 -6.81
C ASN A 114 13.50 6.90 -7.57
N PRO A 115 13.90 7.01 -8.85
CA PRO A 115 13.84 8.28 -9.56
C PRO A 115 12.46 8.65 -10.10
N ILE A 116 11.52 7.71 -10.17
CA ILE A 116 10.17 7.96 -10.67
C ILE A 116 9.15 7.43 -9.67
N SER A 117 8.19 8.27 -9.29
CA SER A 117 7.02 7.87 -8.50
C SER A 117 5.74 8.03 -9.33
N VAL A 118 4.89 7.03 -9.27
CA VAL A 118 3.59 7.01 -9.96
C VAL A 118 2.50 6.80 -8.93
N VAL A 119 1.54 7.72 -8.90
CA VAL A 119 0.35 7.57 -8.07
C VAL A 119 -0.80 7.07 -8.92
N ILE A 120 -1.31 5.91 -8.58
CA ILE A 120 -2.49 5.34 -9.21
C ILE A 120 -3.69 5.44 -8.27
N LYS A 121 -4.87 5.66 -8.87
CA LYS A 121 -6.17 5.66 -8.21
C LYS A 121 -7.06 4.60 -8.84
N PHE A 122 -7.82 3.90 -8.03
CA PHE A 122 -8.83 2.96 -8.52
C PHE A 122 -9.96 2.76 -7.52
N ASN A 123 -11.10 2.26 -8.01
CA ASN A 123 -12.20 1.84 -7.16
C ASN A 123 -11.99 0.39 -6.74
N CYS A 124 -11.60 0.22 -5.47
CA CYS A 124 -11.45 -1.09 -4.86
C CYS A 124 -12.82 -1.74 -4.64
N LYS A 125 -12.88 -3.04 -4.92
CA LYS A 125 -13.99 -3.91 -4.52
C LYS A 125 -13.43 -5.02 -3.66
N ASN A 126 -14.09 -5.25 -2.51
CA ASN A 126 -13.72 -6.32 -1.59
C ASN A 126 -12.29 -6.21 -1.02
N GLY A 127 -11.78 -5.01 -0.84
CA GLY A 127 -10.52 -4.78 -0.12
C GLY A 127 -10.66 -5.02 1.38
N ILE A 128 -9.56 -5.26 2.06
CA ILE A 128 -9.52 -5.46 3.51
C ILE A 128 -9.12 -4.15 4.18
N ASP A 129 -9.98 -3.60 5.03
CA ASP A 129 -9.69 -2.43 5.87
C ASP A 129 -8.84 -2.88 7.07
N LEU A 130 -7.52 -2.72 6.95
CA LEU A 130 -6.59 -3.22 7.96
C LEU A 130 -6.77 -2.53 9.32
N ASN A 131 -7.19 -1.27 9.35
CA ASN A 131 -7.46 -0.59 10.61
C ASN A 131 -8.67 -1.18 11.33
N LYS A 132 -9.76 -1.41 10.62
CA LYS A 132 -10.95 -2.05 11.22
C LYS A 132 -10.65 -3.47 11.68
N LEU A 133 -9.91 -4.23 10.89
CA LEU A 133 -9.56 -5.60 11.21
C LEU A 133 -8.65 -5.66 12.44
N SER A 134 -7.62 -4.83 12.52
CA SER A 134 -6.73 -4.76 13.68
C SER A 134 -7.44 -4.30 14.95
N GLN A 135 -8.35 -3.32 14.85
CA GLN A 135 -9.19 -2.91 16.00
C GLN A 135 -10.10 -4.03 16.48
N LYS A 136 -10.65 -4.82 15.57
CA LYS A 136 -11.47 -5.97 15.92
C LYS A 136 -10.65 -7.03 16.65
N CYS A 137 -9.49 -7.41 16.11
CA CYS A 137 -8.58 -8.33 16.79
C CYS A 137 -8.25 -7.83 18.20
N LEU A 138 -7.87 -6.57 18.34
CA LEU A 138 -7.58 -5.96 19.65
C LEU A 138 -8.75 -6.07 20.63
N ASN A 139 -9.97 -5.80 20.18
CA ASN A 139 -11.16 -5.89 21.03
C ASN A 139 -11.46 -7.32 21.47
N ASP A 140 -11.28 -8.28 20.58
CA ASP A 140 -11.52 -9.69 20.88
C ASP A 140 -10.46 -10.25 21.84
N PHE A 141 -9.21 -9.86 21.70
CA PHE A 141 -8.15 -10.21 22.65
C PHE A 141 -8.40 -9.61 24.03
N LYS A 142 -8.83 -8.34 24.13
CA LYS A 142 -9.21 -7.71 25.40
C LYS A 142 -10.36 -8.43 26.08
N LYS A 143 -11.40 -8.85 25.34
CA LYS A 143 -12.54 -9.61 25.88
C LYS A 143 -12.16 -11.00 26.37
N ASN A 144 -11.14 -11.61 25.78
CA ASN A 144 -10.69 -12.95 26.10
C ASN A 144 -9.55 -12.97 27.14
N ASN A 145 -9.22 -11.83 27.77
CA ASN A 145 -8.15 -11.69 28.74
C ASN A 145 -6.79 -12.20 28.21
N ALA A 146 -6.43 -11.83 26.98
CA ALA A 146 -5.13 -12.13 26.43
C ALA A 146 -3.99 -11.46 27.23
N SER A 147 -2.76 -11.92 27.04
CA SER A 147 -1.61 -11.36 27.71
C SER A 147 -1.40 -9.88 27.34
N GLU A 148 -0.85 -9.09 28.28
CA GLU A 148 -0.55 -7.67 28.05
C GLU A 148 0.41 -7.44 26.88
N VAL A 149 1.28 -8.40 26.59
CA VAL A 149 2.22 -8.32 25.45
C VAL A 149 1.47 -8.26 24.13
N TYR A 150 0.55 -9.20 23.87
CA TYR A 150 -0.26 -9.20 22.65
C TYR A 150 -1.14 -7.96 22.54
N ILE A 151 -1.73 -7.50 23.63
CA ILE A 151 -2.54 -6.28 23.65
C ILE A 151 -1.67 -5.06 23.26
N LYS A 152 -0.41 -5.01 23.68
CA LYS A 152 0.50 -3.94 23.33
C LYS A 152 0.85 -3.97 21.82
N GLU A 153 1.19 -5.13 21.30
CA GLU A 153 1.52 -5.31 19.87
C GLU A 153 0.32 -4.93 18.98
N LEU A 154 -0.89 -5.38 19.33
CA LEU A 154 -2.10 -5.00 18.60
C LEU A 154 -2.43 -3.51 18.71
N ASN A 155 -2.15 -2.84 19.82
CA ASN A 155 -2.30 -1.38 19.91
C ASN A 155 -1.33 -0.66 18.98
N GLU A 156 -0.08 -1.12 18.84
CA GLU A 156 0.89 -0.57 17.90
C GLU A 156 0.40 -0.78 16.45
N LEU A 157 -0.07 -1.97 16.12
CA LEU A 157 -0.64 -2.30 14.82
C LEU A 157 -1.84 -1.40 14.47
N VAL A 158 -2.77 -1.21 15.40
CA VAL A 158 -3.92 -0.30 15.24
C VAL A 158 -3.45 1.13 14.98
N ASN A 159 -2.43 1.61 15.67
CA ASN A 159 -1.90 2.96 15.46
C ASN A 159 -1.30 3.11 14.07
N ILE A 160 -0.50 2.13 13.62
CA ILE A 160 0.12 2.14 12.28
C ILE A 160 -0.96 2.15 11.21
N THR A 161 -1.88 1.19 11.23
CA THR A 161 -2.92 1.05 10.21
C THR A 161 -3.91 2.22 10.20
N ASN A 162 -4.13 2.86 11.37
CA ASN A 162 -4.95 4.08 11.48
C ASN A 162 -4.25 5.29 10.83
N GLN A 163 -2.95 5.46 11.03
CA GLN A 163 -2.19 6.54 10.42
C GLN A 163 -2.12 6.37 8.90
N GLN A 164 -1.91 5.16 8.43
CA GLN A 164 -1.81 4.84 7.01
C GLN A 164 -3.18 4.83 6.32
N GLN A 165 -4.27 4.65 7.06
CA GLN A 165 -5.62 4.38 6.53
C GLN A 165 -5.60 3.28 5.46
N GLU A 166 -4.88 2.21 5.77
CA GLU A 166 -4.48 1.20 4.82
C GLU A 166 -5.62 0.26 4.46
N ILE A 167 -5.74 0.04 3.15
CA ILE A 167 -6.61 -0.98 2.55
C ILE A 167 -5.73 -1.97 1.79
N TYR A 168 -5.83 -3.23 2.09
CA TYR A 168 -5.22 -4.28 1.31
C TYR A 168 -6.16 -4.68 0.18
N ALA A 169 -5.80 -4.39 -1.06
CA ALA A 169 -6.71 -4.45 -2.20
C ALA A 169 -6.02 -4.97 -3.47
N LYS A 170 -6.82 -5.52 -4.38
CA LYS A 170 -6.36 -5.91 -5.72
C LYS A 170 -6.40 -4.71 -6.66
N ILE A 171 -5.33 -4.47 -7.39
CA ILE A 171 -5.31 -3.47 -8.45
C ILE A 171 -6.10 -4.01 -9.64
N PRO A 172 -7.20 -3.37 -10.07
CA PRO A 172 -7.95 -3.77 -11.25
C PRO A 172 -7.22 -3.35 -12.53
N SER A 173 -7.63 -3.90 -13.66
CA SER A 173 -7.11 -3.48 -14.97
C SER A 173 -7.49 -2.04 -15.36
N ASN A 174 -8.52 -1.48 -14.73
CA ASN A 174 -9.04 -0.12 -14.97
C ASN A 174 -8.67 0.81 -13.80
N TYR A 175 -7.43 1.21 -13.72
CA TYR A 175 -6.94 2.22 -12.77
C TYR A 175 -6.68 3.54 -13.51
N GLU A 176 -6.52 4.63 -12.77
CA GLU A 176 -6.19 5.96 -13.27
C GLU A 176 -4.82 6.39 -12.72
N ILE A 177 -3.94 6.87 -13.60
CA ILE A 177 -2.68 7.50 -13.18
C ILE A 177 -3.00 8.94 -12.80
N ILE A 178 -2.85 9.28 -11.53
CA ILE A 178 -3.16 10.61 -10.98
C ILE A 178 -1.97 11.55 -11.10
N SER A 179 -0.78 11.05 -10.84
CA SER A 179 0.44 11.84 -10.97
C SER A 179 1.63 10.96 -11.26
N ILE A 180 2.57 11.54 -11.99
CA ILE A 180 3.90 10.97 -12.18
C ILE A 180 4.89 12.05 -11.79
N SER A 181 5.83 11.74 -10.91
CA SER A 181 6.93 12.62 -10.57
C SER A 181 8.25 11.89 -10.75
N GLY A 182 9.22 12.56 -11.34
CA GLY A 182 10.56 12.04 -11.53
C GLY A 182 11.57 12.89 -10.78
N VAL A 183 12.62 12.23 -10.35
CA VAL A 183 13.74 12.84 -9.66
C VAL A 183 14.99 12.59 -10.47
N ASN A 184 15.61 13.63 -10.97
CA ASN A 184 16.91 13.54 -11.64
C ASN A 184 17.99 13.56 -10.56
N ILE A 185 18.71 12.47 -10.41
CA ILE A 185 19.86 12.41 -9.52
C ILE A 185 21.05 12.96 -10.31
N ASN A 186 21.56 14.11 -9.91
CA ASN A 186 22.85 14.53 -10.38
C ASN A 186 23.92 13.62 -9.79
N GLU A 187 24.51 12.74 -10.59
CA GLU A 187 25.48 11.73 -10.16
C GLU A 187 26.70 12.35 -9.46
N PHE A 188 27.02 13.62 -9.73
CA PHE A 188 28.16 14.31 -9.14
C PHE A 188 27.87 14.97 -7.80
N THR A 189 26.63 15.38 -7.54
CA THR A 189 26.27 16.16 -6.35
C THR A 189 25.34 15.43 -5.41
N GLY A 190 24.75 14.32 -5.83
CA GLY A 190 23.68 13.64 -5.11
C GLY A 190 22.41 14.48 -4.96
N THR A 191 22.31 15.61 -5.68
CA THR A 191 21.14 16.48 -5.63
C THR A 191 20.03 15.93 -6.48
N VAL A 192 18.87 15.95 -5.89
CA VAL A 192 17.63 15.45 -6.45
C VAL A 192 16.85 16.64 -7.02
N ASN A 193 16.69 16.69 -8.36
CA ASN A 193 15.85 17.68 -9.00
C ASN A 193 14.49 17.05 -9.34
N ILE A 194 13.42 17.69 -8.89
CA ILE A 194 12.06 17.26 -9.22
C ILE A 194 11.81 17.55 -10.69
N ILE A 195 11.45 16.53 -11.45
CA ILE A 195 11.04 16.63 -12.83
C ILE A 195 9.53 16.56 -12.87
N ASN A 196 8.87 17.59 -13.36
CA ASN A 196 7.45 17.54 -13.66
C ASN A 196 7.25 16.75 -14.96
N LEU A 197 6.44 15.69 -14.89
CA LEU A 197 6.10 14.85 -16.02
C LEU A 197 4.75 15.33 -16.57
N GLU A 198 4.76 15.74 -17.84
CA GLU A 198 3.54 16.08 -18.58
C GLU A 198 3.15 14.87 -19.41
N LEU A 199 1.93 14.37 -19.17
CA LEU A 199 1.36 13.26 -19.93
C LEU A 199 0.61 13.85 -21.13
N ASP A 200 0.99 13.45 -22.35
CA ASP A 200 0.24 13.76 -23.59
C ASP A 200 -1.00 12.86 -23.70
#